data_ff20933acc7463b9bc7c95f97cdd3fd5
#
_entry.id   ff20933acc7463b9bc7c95f97cdd3fd5
#
_cell.length_a   1.000
_cell.length_b   1.000
_cell.length_c   1.000
_cell.angle_alpha   90.00
_cell.angle_beta   90.00
_cell.angle_gamma   90.00
#
_symmetry.space_group_name_H-M   'P 1'
#
loop_
_entity.id
_entity.type
_entity.pdbx_description
1 polymer ?
#
loop_
_entity_poly.entity_id
_entity_poly.type
_entity_poly.pdbx_seq_one_letter_code
_entity_poly.pdbx_strand_id
1 'polypeptide(L)'
;MLYLIVEHFNDPVAVYRRFRDHGRMAPDGLRYVQSWVTEDFQRCFQVMECDDPALLTRWMNRWRDLVTFDVLPVMTSAEAMARIAPQL
;
A
#
# COMPACT_ATOMS: atom_id res chain seq x y z
N MET A 1 6.92 -5.21 -9.38
CA MET A 1 5.88 -6.04 -8.77
C MET A 1 4.90 -5.17 -8.01
N LEU A 2 3.61 -5.48 -8.10
CA LEU A 2 2.56 -4.74 -7.41
C LEU A 2 2.23 -5.37 -6.06
N TYR A 3 1.92 -4.51 -5.09
CA TYR A 3 1.48 -4.92 -3.76
C TYR A 3 0.24 -4.14 -3.38
N LEU A 4 -0.78 -4.85 -2.88
CA LEU A 4 -1.91 -4.23 -2.21
C LEU A 4 -1.59 -4.16 -0.72
N ILE A 5 -1.61 -2.96 -0.20
CA ILE A 5 -1.39 -2.70 1.21
C ILE A 5 -2.73 -2.29 1.83
N VAL A 6 -3.17 -3.05 2.82
CA VAL A 6 -4.34 -2.69 3.61
C VAL A 6 -3.85 -2.06 4.91
N GLU A 7 -4.17 -0.79 5.09
CA GLU A 7 -3.80 -0.03 6.27
C GLU A 7 -4.98 0.05 7.22
N HIS A 8 -4.78 -0.34 8.47
CA HIS A 8 -5.76 -0.18 9.54
C HIS A 8 -5.31 0.99 10.41
N PHE A 9 -6.09 2.08 10.39
CA PHE A 9 -5.74 3.30 11.12
C PHE A 9 -6.09 3.19 12.60
N ASN A 10 -5.10 3.35 13.47
CA ASN A 10 -5.32 3.41 14.91
C ASN A 10 -5.82 4.80 15.33
N ASP A 11 -5.33 5.85 14.66
CA ASP A 11 -5.72 7.25 14.86
C ASP A 11 -5.73 7.96 13.50
N PRO A 12 -6.88 8.02 12.82
CA PRO A 12 -6.97 8.64 11.50
C PRO A 12 -6.49 10.10 11.47
N VAL A 13 -6.81 10.88 12.47
CA VAL A 13 -6.41 12.29 12.53
C VAL A 13 -4.88 12.41 12.59
N ALA A 14 -4.23 11.59 13.39
CA ALA A 14 -2.77 11.59 13.49
C ALA A 14 -2.11 11.13 12.19
N VAL A 15 -2.71 10.15 11.49
CA VAL A 15 -2.24 9.69 10.17
C VAL A 15 -2.25 10.84 9.16
N TYR A 16 -3.38 11.53 9.03
CA TYR A 16 -3.52 12.61 8.07
C TYR A 16 -2.71 13.84 8.43
N ARG A 17 -2.51 14.10 9.72
CA ARG A 17 -1.65 15.18 10.18
C ARG A 17 -0.19 14.94 9.78
N ARG A 18 0.32 13.71 9.95
CA ARG A 18 1.66 13.33 9.51
C ARG A 18 1.79 13.40 7.99
N PHE A 19 0.78 12.92 7.26
CA PHE A 19 0.74 13.00 5.79
C PHE A 19 0.79 14.45 5.31
N ARG A 20 0.02 15.34 5.93
CA ARG A 20 0.05 16.77 5.61
C ARG A 20 1.44 17.36 5.79
N ASP A 21 2.13 17.00 6.87
CA ASP A 21 3.39 17.62 7.26
C ASP A 21 4.61 16.99 6.57
N HIS A 22 4.56 15.71 6.25
CA HIS A 22 5.71 14.95 5.74
C HIS A 22 5.44 14.17 4.45
N GLY A 23 4.22 14.16 3.94
CA GLY A 23 3.84 13.37 2.78
C GLY A 23 3.80 11.88 3.09
N ARG A 24 3.86 11.08 2.02
CA ARG A 24 3.79 9.62 2.15
C ARG A 24 5.05 9.00 2.73
N MET A 25 6.18 9.66 2.57
CA MET A 25 7.50 9.22 3.03
C MET A 25 7.96 7.89 2.41
N ALA A 26 7.54 7.63 1.17
CA ALA A 26 8.00 6.47 0.45
C ALA A 26 9.49 6.63 0.08
N PRO A 27 10.34 5.61 0.34
CA PRO A 27 11.73 5.65 -0.10
C PRO A 27 11.84 5.58 -1.62
N ASP A 28 12.97 6.00 -2.17
CA ASP A 28 13.23 5.90 -3.61
C ASP A 28 13.11 4.44 -4.05
N GLY A 29 12.47 4.23 -5.19
CA GLY A 29 12.20 2.90 -5.74
C GLY A 29 10.85 2.30 -5.32
N LEU A 30 10.19 2.87 -4.32
CA LEU A 30 8.82 2.50 -3.96
C LEU A 30 7.86 3.53 -4.55
N ARG A 31 7.03 3.08 -5.50
CA ARG A 31 6.14 3.96 -6.25
C ARG A 31 4.69 3.78 -5.84
N TYR A 32 4.05 4.89 -5.51
CA TYR A 32 2.61 4.96 -5.28
C TYR A 32 1.86 4.82 -6.62
N VAL A 33 0.83 3.95 -6.66
CA VAL A 33 -0.01 3.76 -7.84
C VAL A 33 -1.39 4.38 -7.62
N GLN A 34 -2.12 3.92 -6.62
CA GLN A 34 -3.47 4.38 -6.34
C GLN A 34 -3.88 3.97 -4.92
N SER A 35 -4.83 4.71 -4.34
CA SER A 35 -5.36 4.35 -3.02
C SER A 35 -6.82 4.77 -2.85
N TRP A 36 -7.50 4.11 -1.92
CA TRP A 36 -8.88 4.38 -1.52
C TRP A 36 -8.96 4.28 -0.01
N VAL A 37 -9.72 5.18 0.60
CA VAL A 37 -9.96 5.18 2.05
C VAL A 37 -11.42 4.88 2.29
N THR A 38 -11.73 4.02 3.26
CA THR A 38 -13.11 3.75 3.65
C THR A 38 -13.76 5.02 4.21
N GLU A 39 -15.07 5.17 3.99
CA GLU A 39 -15.78 6.39 4.39
C GLU A 39 -15.74 6.63 5.90
N ASP A 40 -15.58 5.58 6.69
CA ASP A 40 -15.44 5.67 8.15
C ASP A 40 -14.02 6.04 8.62
N PHE A 41 -13.07 6.23 7.69
CA PHE A 41 -11.65 6.52 7.98
C PHE A 41 -10.93 5.44 8.79
N GLN A 42 -11.39 4.19 8.73
CA GLN A 42 -10.77 3.11 9.47
C GLN A 42 -9.70 2.38 8.67
N ARG A 43 -9.84 2.32 7.35
CA ARG A 43 -8.92 1.56 6.49
C ARG A 43 -8.57 2.31 5.22
N CYS A 44 -7.35 2.08 4.75
CA CYS A 44 -6.90 2.51 3.43
C CYS A 44 -6.44 1.30 2.64
N PHE A 45 -6.86 1.22 1.37
CA PHE A 45 -6.41 0.22 0.42
C PHE A 45 -5.49 0.92 -0.56
N GLN A 46 -4.22 0.55 -0.58
CA GLN A 46 -3.21 1.24 -1.36
C GLN A 46 -2.41 0.27 -2.21
N VAL A 47 -2.24 0.61 -3.49
CA VAL A 47 -1.41 -0.16 -4.40
C VAL A 47 -0.07 0.55 -4.56
N MET A 48 1.01 -0.18 -4.29
CA MET A 48 2.38 0.28 -4.43
C MET A 48 3.15 -0.65 -5.35
N GLU A 49 4.17 -0.11 -6.01
CA GLU A 49 5.03 -0.89 -6.90
C GLU A 49 6.49 -0.74 -6.49
N CYS A 50 7.21 -1.84 -6.45
CA CYS A 50 8.66 -1.86 -6.27
C CYS A 50 9.26 -3.19 -6.76
N ASP A 51 10.57 -3.17 -7.05
CA ASP A 51 11.31 -4.39 -7.39
C ASP A 51 11.84 -5.08 -6.14
N ASP A 52 12.18 -4.28 -5.11
CA ASP A 52 12.72 -4.78 -3.85
C ASP A 52 11.69 -4.64 -2.72
N PRO A 53 11.12 -5.76 -2.22
CA PRO A 53 10.12 -5.72 -1.14
C PRO A 53 10.65 -5.16 0.18
N ALA A 54 11.96 -5.08 0.38
CA ALA A 54 12.53 -4.43 1.55
C ALA A 54 12.15 -2.95 1.64
N LEU A 55 11.87 -2.31 0.50
CA LEU A 55 11.41 -0.92 0.46
C LEU A 55 10.03 -0.75 1.12
N LEU A 56 9.16 -1.76 1.00
CA LEU A 56 7.88 -1.75 1.71
C LEU A 56 8.07 -1.77 3.23
N THR A 57 8.96 -2.61 3.71
CA THR A 57 9.28 -2.69 5.15
C THR A 57 9.80 -1.36 5.66
N ARG A 58 10.72 -0.73 4.92
CA ARG A 58 11.26 0.60 5.28
C ARG A 58 10.18 1.66 5.35
N TRP A 59 9.27 1.67 4.38
CA TRP A 59 8.15 2.60 4.35
C TRP A 59 7.17 2.34 5.50
N MET A 60 6.76 1.10 5.69
CA MET A 60 5.84 0.74 6.77
C MET A 60 6.39 1.08 8.15
N ASN A 61 7.70 0.95 8.37
CA ASN A 61 8.32 1.31 9.65
C ASN A 61 8.14 2.79 10.01
N ARG A 62 7.95 3.66 9.02
CA ARG A 62 7.71 5.09 9.24
C ARG A 62 6.29 5.41 9.70
N TRP A 63 5.38 4.43 9.63
CA TRP A 63 3.96 4.60 9.95
C TRP A 63 3.47 3.62 11.01
N ARG A 64 4.30 2.70 11.43
CA ARG A 64 3.89 1.54 12.23
C ARG A 64 3.34 1.91 13.61
N ASP A 65 3.67 3.08 14.13
CA ASP A 65 3.13 3.61 15.37
C ASP A 65 1.64 4.02 15.25
N LEU A 66 1.18 4.35 14.03
CA LEU A 66 -0.18 4.82 13.78
C LEU A 66 -1.02 3.85 12.95
N VAL A 67 -0.40 2.88 12.27
CA VAL A 67 -1.05 2.03 11.27
C VAL A 67 -0.61 0.58 11.45
N THR A 68 -1.58 -0.33 11.35
CA THR A 68 -1.33 -1.77 11.20
C THR A 68 -1.49 -2.13 9.73
N PHE A 69 -0.58 -2.94 9.19
CA PHE A 69 -0.52 -3.25 7.77
C PHE A 69 -0.76 -4.72 7.47
N ASP A 70 -1.53 -4.99 6.39
CA ASP A 70 -1.55 -6.26 5.69
C ASP A 70 -1.02 -6.02 4.28
N VAL A 71 -0.14 -6.90 3.79
CA VAL A 71 0.49 -6.76 2.47
C VAL A 71 0.22 -8.02 1.65
N LEU A 72 -0.32 -7.81 0.44
CA LEU A 72 -0.60 -8.90 -0.50
C LEU A 72 0.09 -8.59 -1.84
N PRO A 73 0.93 -9.49 -2.36
CA PRO A 73 1.39 -9.37 -3.74
C PRO A 73 0.20 -9.58 -4.69
N VAL A 74 0.06 -8.71 -5.67
CA VAL A 74 -1.07 -8.73 -6.61
C VAL A 74 -0.59 -8.58 -8.04
N MET A 75 -1.47 -8.92 -8.96
CA MET A 75 -1.30 -8.65 -10.39
C MET A 75 -2.60 -8.03 -10.92
N THR A 76 -2.54 -7.40 -12.08
CA THR A 76 -3.75 -6.91 -12.73
C THR A 76 -4.62 -8.08 -13.20
N SER A 77 -5.92 -7.83 -13.38
CA SER A 77 -6.82 -8.84 -13.94
C SER A 77 -6.40 -9.26 -15.34
N ALA A 78 -5.85 -8.34 -16.13
CA ALA A 78 -5.34 -8.65 -17.46
C ALA A 78 -4.13 -9.61 -17.41
N GLU A 79 -3.20 -9.38 -16.48
CA GLU A 79 -2.06 -10.29 -16.27
C GLU A 79 -2.52 -11.66 -15.79
N ALA A 80 -3.51 -11.69 -14.90
CA ALA A 80 -4.08 -12.96 -14.41
C ALA A 80 -4.70 -13.76 -15.53
N MET A 81 -5.48 -13.11 -16.41
CA MET A 81 -6.06 -13.78 -17.59
C MET A 81 -4.98 -14.33 -18.51
N ALA A 82 -3.94 -13.54 -18.78
CA ALA A 82 -2.84 -13.97 -19.64
C ALA A 82 -2.11 -15.20 -19.08
N ARG A 83 -1.92 -15.26 -17.76
CA ARG A 83 -1.24 -16.38 -17.11
C ARG A 83 -2.07 -17.65 -17.07
N ILE A 84 -3.39 -17.54 -16.88
CA ILE A 84 -4.26 -18.71 -16.77
C ILE A 84 -4.77 -19.21 -18.14
N ALA A 85 -4.73 -18.36 -19.15
CA ALA A 85 -5.27 -18.69 -20.49
C ALA A 85 -4.79 -20.03 -21.05
N PRO A 86 -3.51 -20.44 -20.93
CA PRO A 86 -3.05 -21.74 -21.44
C PRO A 86 -3.73 -22.95 -20.78
N GLN A 87 -4.38 -22.76 -19.64
CA GLN A 87 -5.06 -23.84 -18.90
C GLN A 87 -6.57 -23.91 -19.15
N LEU A 88 -7.12 -22.94 -19.89
CA LEU A 88 -8.56 -22.86 -20.15
C LEU A 88 -9.01 -23.74 -21.32
#